data_5f070b99bed24cb2dd6f3ac144dd57dd
#
_entry.id   5f070b99bed24cb2dd6f3ac144dd57dd
#
_cell.length_a   1.000
_cell.length_b   1.000
_cell.length_c   1.000
_cell.angle_alpha   90.00
_cell.angle_beta   90.00
_cell.angle_gamma   90.00
#
_symmetry.space_group_name_H-M   'P 1'
#
loop_
_entity.id
_entity.type
_entity.pdbx_description
1 polymer ?
#
loop_
_entity_poly.entity_id
_entity_poly.type
_entity_poly.pdbx_seq_one_letter_code
_entity_poly.pdbx_strand_id
1 'polypeptide(L)'
;MPVAGGGGEAANTAVRARVTAGNPPTAMQLLGFDILDWAKQGALADLNSVATKEGWDKTVPVALQQFAKFNGKWISAPVNVHSTNWVWANKAVLDKAGVTTMPGNFDEFMAAADKVQKAGFIALAHGGQAWQDATLFDGVVLSTGGIDFYKKAFIEKDKAALGSDTMLKSFERMAALRKLVDKDFSGRDWNVASGMVISGKAGFQIMGDWAKGEFINAKKVPGTDFLCMRFPGTQGMVSFNSDQFAMFKVGAGKVEAQNKMASAVMDPAFQSAFNVVKGSAPARTDVPDTAFDACGKKAMKDLAEANTKNTLVGSMAHGHAVPASIKNAFYDVITRHFNGQIDSKAAVKEMVAAAGS
;
A
#
# COMPACT_ATOMS: atom_id res chain seq x y z
N MET A 1 -10.96 -19.19 -5.80
CA MET A 1 -12.18 -18.54 -6.32
C MET A 1 -11.82 -17.07 -6.51
N PRO A 2 -11.88 -16.52 -7.72
CA PRO A 2 -11.64 -15.11 -7.95
C PRO A 2 -12.76 -14.29 -7.30
N VAL A 3 -12.40 -13.21 -6.62
CA VAL A 3 -13.34 -12.26 -6.00
C VAL A 3 -13.00 -10.89 -6.59
N ALA A 4 -14.02 -10.16 -7.02
CA ALA A 4 -13.83 -8.82 -7.58
C ALA A 4 -13.10 -7.90 -6.60
N GLY A 5 -12.30 -6.97 -7.13
CA GLY A 5 -11.44 -6.04 -6.40
C GLY A 5 -12.13 -5.25 -5.28
N GLY A 6 -11.63 -4.10 -4.95
CA GLY A 6 -12.16 -3.29 -3.83
C GLY A 6 -11.38 -3.47 -2.54
N GLY A 7 -10.05 -3.54 -2.62
CA GLY A 7 -9.18 -3.60 -1.43
C GLY A 7 -9.30 -4.89 -0.60
N GLY A 8 -9.90 -5.95 -1.16
CA GLY A 8 -10.05 -7.24 -0.49
C GLY A 8 -11.28 -7.39 0.42
N GLU A 9 -12.14 -6.40 0.56
CA GLU A 9 -13.30 -6.45 1.48
C GLU A 9 -14.27 -7.59 1.15
N ALA A 10 -14.62 -7.75 -0.13
CA ALA A 10 -15.51 -8.82 -0.57
C ALA A 10 -14.90 -10.22 -0.32
N ALA A 11 -13.59 -10.36 -0.53
CA ALA A 11 -12.87 -11.60 -0.24
C ALA A 11 -12.85 -11.91 1.27
N ASN A 12 -12.57 -10.92 2.10
CA ASN A 12 -12.59 -11.07 3.56
C ASN A 12 -13.97 -11.46 4.08
N THR A 13 -15.04 -10.83 3.58
CA THR A 13 -16.42 -11.18 3.93
C THR A 13 -16.75 -12.62 3.56
N ALA A 14 -16.43 -13.04 2.34
CA ALA A 14 -16.66 -14.40 1.88
C ALA A 14 -15.89 -15.44 2.71
N VAL A 15 -14.66 -15.14 3.11
CA VAL A 15 -13.86 -16.05 3.94
C VAL A 15 -14.39 -16.11 5.37
N ARG A 16 -14.81 -14.98 5.97
CA ARG A 16 -15.43 -14.99 7.29
C ARG A 16 -16.66 -15.91 7.32
N ALA A 17 -17.55 -15.80 6.33
CA ALA A 17 -18.71 -16.67 6.20
C ALA A 17 -18.31 -18.16 6.09
N ARG A 18 -17.29 -18.50 5.30
CA ARG A 18 -16.80 -19.87 5.16
C ARG A 18 -16.19 -20.42 6.44
N VAL A 19 -15.38 -19.62 7.15
CA VAL A 19 -14.77 -20.04 8.43
C VAL A 19 -15.85 -20.27 9.48
N THR A 20 -16.86 -19.39 9.58
CA THR A 20 -18.00 -19.55 10.48
C THR A 20 -18.79 -20.82 10.17
N ALA A 21 -18.93 -21.18 8.90
CA ALA A 21 -19.60 -22.40 8.46
C ALA A 21 -18.73 -23.69 8.62
N GLY A 22 -17.53 -23.59 9.21
CA GLY A 22 -16.64 -24.76 9.40
C GLY A 22 -15.95 -25.22 8.11
N ASN A 23 -15.97 -24.43 7.03
CA ASN A 23 -15.35 -24.73 5.75
C ASN A 23 -14.33 -23.65 5.32
N PRO A 24 -13.24 -23.46 6.08
CA PRO A 24 -12.22 -22.46 5.78
C PRO A 24 -11.53 -22.75 4.43
N PRO A 25 -10.97 -21.71 3.76
CA PRO A 25 -10.09 -21.95 2.62
C PRO A 25 -8.79 -22.62 3.09
N THR A 26 -8.09 -23.31 2.18
CA THR A 26 -6.78 -23.89 2.48
C THR A 26 -5.74 -22.79 2.73
N ALA A 27 -5.79 -21.71 1.95
CA ALA A 27 -4.94 -20.53 2.08
C ALA A 27 -5.70 -19.30 1.60
N MET A 28 -5.27 -18.13 2.08
CA MET A 28 -5.74 -16.84 1.62
C MET A 28 -4.60 -15.81 1.70
N GLN A 29 -4.55 -14.90 0.74
CA GLN A 29 -3.74 -13.69 0.86
C GLN A 29 -4.40 -12.75 1.88
N LEU A 30 -3.62 -12.32 2.86
CA LEU A 30 -4.02 -11.39 3.92
C LEU A 30 -2.97 -10.30 4.12
N LEU A 31 -3.37 -9.24 4.83
CA LEU A 31 -2.54 -8.07 5.09
C LEU A 31 -2.47 -7.78 6.60
N GLY A 32 -1.28 -7.43 7.09
CA GLY A 32 -1.06 -6.77 8.36
C GLY A 32 -1.85 -7.33 9.55
N PHE A 33 -2.62 -6.49 10.21
CA PHE A 33 -3.41 -6.85 11.38
C PHE A 33 -4.51 -7.88 11.11
N ASP A 34 -5.02 -8.00 9.88
CA ASP A 34 -6.01 -9.04 9.55
C ASP A 34 -5.45 -10.45 9.77
N ILE A 35 -4.14 -10.66 9.53
CA ILE A 35 -3.46 -11.92 9.81
C ILE A 35 -3.47 -12.22 11.31
N LEU A 36 -3.12 -11.22 12.12
CA LEU A 36 -3.08 -11.35 13.57
C LEU A 36 -4.48 -11.59 14.17
N ASP A 37 -5.53 -10.99 13.59
CA ASP A 37 -6.90 -11.19 14.04
C ASP A 37 -7.38 -12.63 13.77
N TRP A 38 -7.05 -13.22 12.62
CA TRP A 38 -7.30 -14.63 12.38
C TRP A 38 -6.47 -15.55 13.29
N ALA A 39 -5.22 -15.16 13.59
CA ALA A 39 -4.39 -15.90 14.52
C ALA A 39 -4.94 -15.91 15.95
N LYS A 40 -5.41 -14.75 16.46
CA LYS A 40 -6.07 -14.65 17.77
C LYS A 40 -7.32 -15.54 17.89
N GLN A 41 -8.05 -15.71 16.79
CA GLN A 41 -9.20 -16.60 16.70
C GLN A 41 -8.78 -18.10 16.61
N GLY A 42 -7.48 -18.38 16.54
CA GLY A 42 -6.97 -19.73 16.41
C GLY A 42 -7.23 -20.38 15.05
N ALA A 43 -7.58 -19.60 14.02
CA ALA A 43 -7.96 -20.11 12.70
C ALA A 43 -6.79 -20.47 11.79
N LEU A 44 -5.56 -20.00 12.10
CA LEU A 44 -4.39 -20.18 11.23
C LEU A 44 -3.53 -21.38 11.64
N ALA A 45 -2.95 -22.02 10.64
CA ALA A 45 -2.03 -23.14 10.80
C ALA A 45 -0.62 -22.65 11.20
N ASP A 46 0.13 -23.52 11.87
CA ASP A 46 1.53 -23.31 12.25
C ASP A 46 2.44 -23.71 11.09
N LEU A 47 3.29 -22.78 10.64
CA LEU A 47 4.26 -22.97 9.56
C LEU A 47 5.71 -23.10 10.07
N ASN A 48 5.93 -23.22 11.38
CA ASN A 48 7.27 -23.24 11.96
C ASN A 48 8.17 -24.34 11.42
N SER A 49 7.63 -25.51 11.10
CA SER A 49 8.43 -26.62 10.56
C SER A 49 9.12 -26.25 9.26
N VAL A 50 8.40 -25.64 8.32
CA VAL A 50 8.95 -25.19 7.04
C VAL A 50 9.81 -23.93 7.23
N ALA A 51 9.35 -22.97 8.02
CA ALA A 51 10.04 -21.71 8.26
C ALA A 51 11.42 -21.91 8.91
N THR A 52 11.53 -22.80 9.90
CA THR A 52 12.80 -23.13 10.57
C THR A 52 13.74 -23.86 9.61
N LYS A 53 13.23 -24.86 8.87
CA LYS A 53 14.01 -25.61 7.89
C LYS A 53 14.63 -24.71 6.82
N GLU A 54 13.89 -23.69 6.36
CA GLU A 54 14.28 -22.80 5.28
C GLU A 54 14.88 -21.48 5.77
N GLY A 55 15.00 -21.27 7.08
CA GLY A 55 15.69 -20.11 7.67
C GLY A 55 14.99 -18.77 7.44
N TRP A 56 13.65 -18.73 7.46
CA TRP A 56 12.88 -17.51 7.17
C TRP A 56 13.22 -16.34 8.12
N ASP A 57 13.58 -16.64 9.36
CA ASP A 57 14.00 -15.63 10.35
C ASP A 57 15.19 -14.77 9.89
N LYS A 58 16.04 -15.34 9.04
CA LYS A 58 17.26 -14.69 8.54
C LYS A 58 17.03 -13.88 7.28
N THR A 59 15.99 -14.20 6.52
CA THR A 59 15.76 -13.67 5.17
C THR A 59 14.58 -12.71 5.08
N VAL A 60 13.68 -12.71 6.06
CA VAL A 60 12.52 -11.81 6.12
C VAL A 60 12.79 -10.66 7.10
N PRO A 61 12.61 -9.40 6.73
CA PRO A 61 12.78 -8.26 7.62
C PRO A 61 11.89 -8.32 8.86
N VAL A 62 12.39 -7.87 10.00
CA VAL A 62 11.65 -7.87 11.29
C VAL A 62 10.32 -7.09 11.17
N ALA A 63 10.31 -6.01 10.39
CA ALA A 63 9.10 -5.23 10.13
C ALA A 63 7.95 -6.06 9.49
N LEU A 64 8.27 -7.14 8.76
CA LEU A 64 7.29 -8.05 8.20
C LEU A 64 6.98 -9.19 9.16
N GLN A 65 7.99 -9.68 9.89
CA GLN A 65 7.83 -10.78 10.84
C GLN A 65 6.80 -10.47 11.93
N GLN A 66 6.64 -9.20 12.32
CA GLN A 66 5.64 -8.79 13.32
C GLN A 66 4.20 -9.10 12.90
N PHE A 67 3.92 -9.25 11.60
CA PHE A 67 2.61 -9.65 11.07
C PHE A 67 2.58 -11.11 10.62
N ALA A 68 3.74 -11.70 10.36
CA ALA A 68 3.88 -13.09 9.91
C ALA A 68 3.95 -14.11 11.06
N LYS A 69 4.18 -13.61 12.29
CA LYS A 69 4.31 -14.44 13.49
C LYS A 69 3.26 -14.10 14.54
N PHE A 70 2.81 -15.13 15.23
CA PHE A 70 1.95 -15.01 16.40
C PHE A 70 2.42 -15.96 17.50
N ASN A 71 2.63 -15.45 18.70
CA ASN A 71 3.20 -16.21 19.83
C ASN A 71 4.51 -16.95 19.44
N GLY A 72 5.39 -16.27 18.70
CA GLY A 72 6.68 -16.80 18.27
C GLY A 72 6.62 -17.79 17.11
N LYS A 73 5.45 -18.10 16.56
CA LYS A 73 5.25 -19.06 15.47
C LYS A 73 4.91 -18.40 14.16
N TRP A 74 5.49 -18.84 13.08
CA TRP A 74 5.11 -18.43 11.73
C TRP A 74 3.70 -18.91 11.40
N ILE A 75 2.85 -18.01 10.95
CA ILE A 75 1.42 -18.23 10.62
C ILE A 75 1.07 -17.81 9.20
N SER A 76 1.99 -17.17 8.50
CA SER A 76 1.86 -16.78 7.10
C SER A 76 3.22 -16.74 6.43
N ALA A 77 3.20 -16.82 5.09
CA ALA A 77 4.36 -16.73 4.21
C ALA A 77 4.29 -15.39 3.45
N PRO A 78 5.14 -14.40 3.75
CA PRO A 78 5.15 -13.12 3.03
C PRO A 78 5.73 -13.29 1.62
N VAL A 79 5.05 -12.73 0.60
CA VAL A 79 5.47 -12.84 -0.80
C VAL A 79 6.13 -11.57 -1.31
N ASN A 80 5.78 -10.42 -0.76
CA ASN A 80 6.25 -9.13 -1.23
C ASN A 80 6.30 -8.07 -0.13
N VAL A 81 6.88 -6.94 -0.51
CA VAL A 81 6.71 -5.64 0.17
C VAL A 81 6.31 -4.62 -0.88
N HIS A 82 5.13 -4.05 -0.72
CA HIS A 82 4.68 -2.90 -1.51
C HIS A 82 5.11 -1.59 -0.87
N SER A 83 5.54 -0.65 -1.68
CA SER A 83 5.68 0.76 -1.30
C SER A 83 4.38 1.48 -1.63
N THR A 84 3.68 2.04 -0.64
CA THR A 84 2.38 2.68 -0.83
C THR A 84 2.49 4.16 -1.20
N ASN A 85 3.53 4.85 -0.75
CA ASN A 85 3.80 6.26 -1.04
C ASN A 85 4.54 6.46 -2.37
N TRP A 86 3.88 6.11 -3.48
CA TRP A 86 4.47 6.12 -4.81
C TRP A 86 3.68 7.00 -5.77
N VAL A 87 4.34 7.56 -6.79
CA VAL A 87 3.74 8.37 -7.85
C VAL A 87 4.14 7.82 -9.21
N TRP A 88 3.15 7.68 -10.06
CA TRP A 88 3.25 7.30 -11.45
C TRP A 88 2.96 8.50 -12.33
N ALA A 89 3.74 8.73 -13.38
CA ALA A 89 3.54 9.86 -14.27
C ALA A 89 3.67 9.44 -15.74
N ASN A 90 2.82 9.99 -16.60
CA ASN A 90 2.95 9.81 -18.05
C ASN A 90 3.98 10.79 -18.57
N LYS A 91 5.11 10.28 -19.09
CA LYS A 91 6.21 11.12 -19.55
C LYS A 91 5.80 12.06 -20.70
N ALA A 92 5.06 11.58 -21.69
CA ALA A 92 4.65 12.38 -22.84
C ALA A 92 3.68 13.52 -22.44
N VAL A 93 2.81 13.30 -21.44
CA VAL A 93 1.95 14.36 -20.90
C VAL A 93 2.79 15.42 -20.17
N LEU A 94 3.76 14.99 -19.36
CA LEU A 94 4.65 15.92 -18.66
C LEU A 94 5.49 16.74 -19.64
N ASP A 95 6.03 16.12 -20.67
CA ASP A 95 6.80 16.82 -21.72
C ASP A 95 5.95 17.90 -22.42
N LYS A 96 4.70 17.56 -22.79
CA LYS A 96 3.75 18.52 -23.39
C LYS A 96 3.36 19.66 -22.45
N ALA A 97 3.29 19.39 -21.15
CA ALA A 97 3.00 20.37 -20.12
C ALA A 97 4.21 21.24 -19.71
N GLY A 98 5.39 20.96 -20.26
CA GLY A 98 6.64 21.65 -19.88
C GLY A 98 7.10 21.34 -18.46
N VAL A 99 6.81 20.13 -17.96
CA VAL A 99 7.31 19.62 -16.69
C VAL A 99 8.60 18.83 -16.97
N THR A 100 9.72 19.51 -16.84
CA THR A 100 11.06 18.97 -17.18
C THR A 100 11.76 18.31 -16.00
N THR A 101 11.32 18.58 -14.76
CA THR A 101 11.92 18.04 -13.53
C THR A 101 10.80 17.44 -12.68
N MET A 102 11.07 16.24 -12.17
CA MET A 102 10.14 15.58 -11.24
C MET A 102 10.14 16.32 -9.88
N PRO A 103 8.95 16.58 -9.31
CA PRO A 103 8.81 17.36 -8.10
C PRO A 103 9.42 16.64 -6.87
N GLY A 104 10.23 17.35 -6.09
CA GLY A 104 10.87 16.86 -4.88
C GLY A 104 10.07 17.12 -3.60
N ASN A 105 9.10 18.05 -3.63
CA ASN A 105 8.25 18.40 -2.49
C ASN A 105 6.80 18.66 -2.94
N PHE A 106 5.91 18.87 -1.96
CA PHE A 106 4.49 19.04 -2.23
C PHE A 106 4.18 20.28 -3.10
N ASP A 107 4.85 21.41 -2.85
CA ASP A 107 4.58 22.66 -3.57
C ASP A 107 5.04 22.56 -5.03
N GLU A 108 6.17 21.91 -5.27
CA GLU A 108 6.65 21.60 -6.61
C GLU A 108 5.69 20.64 -7.34
N PHE A 109 5.10 19.66 -6.62
CA PHE A 109 4.09 18.80 -7.20
C PHE A 109 2.84 19.57 -7.62
N MET A 110 2.35 20.47 -6.77
CA MET A 110 1.21 21.30 -7.10
C MET A 110 1.50 22.21 -8.31
N ALA A 111 2.71 22.76 -8.41
CA ALA A 111 3.13 23.56 -9.56
C ALA A 111 3.23 22.72 -10.85
N ALA A 112 3.73 21.50 -10.78
CA ALA A 112 3.76 20.57 -11.90
C ALA A 112 2.34 20.17 -12.35
N ALA A 113 1.47 19.88 -11.39
CA ALA A 113 0.08 19.53 -11.63
C ALA A 113 -0.72 20.70 -12.30
N ASP A 114 -0.47 21.94 -11.88
CA ASP A 114 -1.06 23.14 -12.51
C ASP A 114 -0.63 23.26 -13.99
N LYS A 115 0.64 23.01 -14.30
CA LYS A 115 1.11 22.98 -15.69
C LYS A 115 0.39 21.91 -16.51
N VAL A 116 0.18 20.72 -15.94
CA VAL A 116 -0.55 19.63 -16.60
C VAL A 116 -2.01 20.04 -16.89
N GLN A 117 -2.69 20.68 -15.94
CA GLN A 117 -4.05 21.17 -16.14
C GLN A 117 -4.10 22.28 -17.21
N LYS A 118 -3.17 23.23 -17.19
CA LYS A 118 -3.07 24.30 -18.20
C LYS A 118 -2.79 23.77 -19.61
N ALA A 119 -2.13 22.63 -19.72
CA ALA A 119 -1.92 21.91 -20.99
C ALA A 119 -3.16 21.12 -21.46
N GLY A 120 -4.28 21.15 -20.72
CA GLY A 120 -5.55 20.51 -21.09
C GLY A 120 -5.68 19.05 -20.65
N PHE A 121 -4.83 18.58 -19.73
CA PHE A 121 -4.89 17.22 -19.21
C PHE A 121 -5.47 17.18 -17.79
N ILE A 122 -5.96 16.01 -17.37
CA ILE A 122 -6.26 15.76 -15.96
C ILE A 122 -4.92 15.68 -15.22
N ALA A 123 -4.75 16.50 -14.15
CA ALA A 123 -3.49 16.48 -13.44
C ALA A 123 -3.30 15.20 -12.64
N LEU A 124 -4.30 14.80 -11.86
CA LEU A 124 -4.24 13.64 -10.98
C LEU A 124 -5.37 12.65 -11.31
N ALA A 125 -5.04 11.50 -11.85
CA ALA A 125 -5.96 10.38 -11.96
C ALA A 125 -6.10 9.72 -10.58
N HIS A 126 -7.34 9.58 -10.10
CA HIS A 126 -7.64 8.99 -8.80
C HIS A 126 -8.89 8.12 -8.88
N GLY A 127 -8.94 7.06 -8.09
CA GLY A 127 -10.15 6.29 -7.87
C GLY A 127 -10.92 6.83 -6.67
N GLY A 128 -12.21 6.50 -6.57
CA GLY A 128 -13.09 7.06 -5.53
C GLY A 128 -13.50 6.06 -4.47
N GLN A 129 -12.68 5.09 -4.18
CA GLN A 129 -12.92 4.12 -3.12
C GLN A 129 -12.15 4.53 -1.85
N ALA A 130 -12.73 4.33 -0.68
CA ALA A 130 -12.18 4.79 0.60
C ALA A 130 -10.72 4.37 0.86
N TRP A 131 -10.34 3.15 0.49
CA TRP A 131 -8.96 2.69 0.64
C TRP A 131 -7.96 3.45 -0.27
N GLN A 132 -8.41 3.95 -1.43
CA GLN A 132 -7.57 4.75 -2.32
C GLN A 132 -7.36 6.16 -1.76
N ASP A 133 -8.41 6.76 -1.21
CA ASP A 133 -8.33 8.04 -0.50
C ASP A 133 -7.37 7.94 0.68
N ALA A 134 -7.46 6.86 1.45
CA ALA A 134 -6.57 6.60 2.58
C ALA A 134 -5.12 6.33 2.15
N THR A 135 -4.90 5.65 1.02
CA THR A 135 -3.55 5.45 0.45
C THR A 135 -2.92 6.79 0.06
N LEU A 136 -3.69 7.67 -0.57
CA LEU A 136 -3.26 9.03 -0.87
C LEU A 136 -2.92 9.81 0.41
N PHE A 137 -3.78 9.70 1.43
CA PHE A 137 -3.60 10.38 2.72
C PHE A 137 -2.36 9.92 3.47
N ASP A 138 -2.02 8.61 3.44
CA ASP A 138 -0.76 8.09 3.99
C ASP A 138 0.46 8.86 3.43
N GLY A 139 0.53 9.04 2.12
CA GLY A 139 1.58 9.79 1.46
C GLY A 139 1.59 11.28 1.87
N VAL A 140 0.41 11.89 1.97
CA VAL A 140 0.26 13.29 2.38
C VAL A 140 0.72 13.51 3.83
N VAL A 141 0.32 12.65 4.76
CA VAL A 141 0.73 12.77 6.18
C VAL A 141 2.23 12.56 6.33
N LEU A 142 2.78 11.56 5.65
CA LEU A 142 4.22 11.30 5.65
C LEU A 142 5.03 12.48 5.07
N SER A 143 4.55 13.10 4.00
CA SER A 143 5.15 14.29 3.37
C SER A 143 5.02 15.55 4.22
N THR A 144 3.96 15.66 5.04
CA THR A 144 3.67 16.86 5.82
C THR A 144 4.41 16.87 7.15
N GLY A 145 4.41 15.73 7.84
CA GLY A 145 4.92 15.62 9.20
C GLY A 145 6.20 14.78 9.34
N GLY A 146 6.59 14.05 8.28
CA GLY A 146 7.74 13.15 8.33
C GLY A 146 7.44 11.86 9.10
N ILE A 147 8.50 11.04 9.24
CA ILE A 147 8.40 9.68 9.76
C ILE A 147 7.97 9.63 11.24
N ASP A 148 8.51 10.51 12.08
CA ASP A 148 8.23 10.52 13.51
C ASP A 148 6.80 10.95 13.80
N PHE A 149 6.30 11.94 13.05
CA PHE A 149 4.90 12.35 13.13
C PHE A 149 3.96 11.23 12.69
N TYR A 150 4.28 10.55 11.58
CA TYR A 150 3.48 9.43 11.08
C TYR A 150 3.40 8.30 12.13
N LYS A 151 4.53 7.94 12.76
CA LYS A 151 4.57 6.94 13.83
C LYS A 151 3.69 7.35 15.01
N LYS A 152 3.82 8.58 15.49
CA LYS A 152 2.98 9.09 16.59
C LYS A 152 1.49 9.04 16.25
N ALA A 153 1.12 9.56 15.07
CA ALA A 153 -0.27 9.65 14.66
C ALA A 153 -0.92 8.27 14.46
N PHE A 154 -0.28 7.35 13.73
CA PHE A 154 -0.94 6.13 13.30
C PHE A 154 -0.49 4.87 14.03
N ILE A 155 0.76 4.76 14.46
CA ILE A 155 1.23 3.57 15.17
C ILE A 155 0.94 3.70 16.67
N GLU A 156 1.30 4.84 17.26
CA GLU A 156 1.08 5.13 18.67
C GLU A 156 -0.36 5.61 18.96
N LYS A 157 -1.07 6.08 17.93
CA LYS A 157 -2.42 6.65 18.03
C LYS A 157 -2.49 7.83 19.00
N ASP A 158 -1.42 8.63 19.02
CA ASP A 158 -1.33 9.80 19.89
C ASP A 158 -2.37 10.85 19.51
N LYS A 159 -3.31 11.11 20.42
CA LYS A 159 -4.40 12.06 20.20
C LYS A 159 -3.89 13.49 20.01
N ALA A 160 -2.75 13.85 20.62
CA ALA A 160 -2.15 15.18 20.43
C ALA A 160 -1.60 15.32 19.00
N ALA A 161 -0.94 14.28 18.48
CA ALA A 161 -0.48 14.27 17.09
C ALA A 161 -1.67 14.30 16.11
N LEU A 162 -2.69 13.49 16.34
CA LEU A 162 -3.91 13.45 15.50
C LEU A 162 -4.69 14.76 15.53
N GLY A 163 -4.67 15.51 16.66
CA GLY A 163 -5.35 16.80 16.82
C GLY A 163 -4.51 18.03 16.48
N SER A 164 -3.29 17.85 15.93
CA SER A 164 -2.31 18.92 15.75
C SER A 164 -2.51 19.73 14.46
N ASP A 165 -1.84 20.89 14.40
CA ASP A 165 -1.76 21.71 13.18
C ASP A 165 -1.11 20.95 12.00
N THR A 166 -0.21 20.01 12.29
CA THR A 166 0.39 19.15 11.24
C THR A 166 -0.66 18.25 10.60
N MET A 167 -1.56 17.67 11.39
CA MET A 167 -2.69 16.89 10.87
C MET A 167 -3.68 17.79 10.11
N LEU A 168 -3.97 18.99 10.64
CA LEU A 168 -4.81 19.97 9.93
C LEU A 168 -4.23 20.31 8.56
N LYS A 169 -2.92 20.61 8.50
CA LYS A 169 -2.22 20.88 7.24
C LYS A 169 -2.25 19.67 6.29
N SER A 170 -2.25 18.45 6.82
CA SER A 170 -2.37 17.24 6.00
C SER A 170 -3.75 17.16 5.32
N PHE A 171 -4.83 17.46 6.04
CA PHE A 171 -6.17 17.54 5.45
C PHE A 171 -6.32 18.70 4.46
N GLU A 172 -5.71 19.87 4.72
CA GLU A 172 -5.70 20.99 3.78
C GLU A 172 -4.98 20.63 2.47
N ARG A 173 -3.86 19.92 2.55
CA ARG A 173 -3.16 19.38 1.37
C ARG A 173 -3.99 18.34 0.62
N MET A 174 -4.72 17.49 1.36
CA MET A 174 -5.65 16.53 0.76
C MET A 174 -6.75 17.23 -0.03
N ALA A 175 -7.34 18.31 0.54
CA ALA A 175 -8.32 19.15 -0.15
C ALA A 175 -7.74 19.85 -1.40
N ALA A 176 -6.47 20.24 -1.37
CA ALA A 176 -5.79 20.80 -2.54
C ALA A 176 -5.61 19.76 -3.65
N LEU A 177 -5.21 18.53 -3.31
CA LEU A 177 -5.10 17.42 -4.27
C LEU A 177 -6.45 17.08 -4.90
N ARG A 178 -7.55 17.15 -4.15
CA ARG A 178 -8.90 16.92 -4.67
C ARG A 178 -9.24 17.79 -5.87
N LYS A 179 -8.74 19.04 -5.90
CA LYS A 179 -8.96 19.98 -7.02
C LYS A 179 -8.26 19.58 -8.32
N LEU A 180 -7.31 18.67 -8.24
CA LEU A 180 -6.55 18.13 -9.40
C LEU A 180 -7.23 16.92 -10.04
N VAL A 181 -8.19 16.31 -9.34
CA VAL A 181 -8.91 15.11 -9.77
C VAL A 181 -10.15 15.51 -10.58
N ASP A 182 -10.47 14.75 -11.62
CA ASP A 182 -11.68 14.94 -12.42
C ASP A 182 -12.95 14.72 -11.59
N LYS A 183 -14.09 15.22 -12.09
CA LYS A 183 -15.38 15.17 -11.38
C LYS A 183 -15.97 13.74 -11.29
N ASP A 184 -15.63 12.86 -12.23
CA ASP A 184 -16.24 11.55 -12.38
C ASP A 184 -15.43 10.43 -11.68
N PHE A 185 -14.63 10.77 -10.66
CA PHE A 185 -13.72 9.85 -9.97
C PHE A 185 -14.43 8.89 -9.00
N SER A 186 -15.57 9.27 -8.46
CA SER A 186 -16.26 8.54 -7.40
C SER A 186 -16.55 7.09 -7.80
N GLY A 187 -16.20 6.14 -6.95
CA GLY A 187 -16.38 4.70 -7.19
C GLY A 187 -15.45 4.09 -8.25
N ARG A 188 -14.59 4.89 -8.86
CA ARG A 188 -13.65 4.41 -9.89
C ARG A 188 -12.64 3.44 -9.27
N ASP A 189 -12.40 2.32 -9.94
CA ASP A 189 -11.33 1.40 -9.57
C ASP A 189 -9.96 2.00 -9.87
N TRP A 190 -8.97 1.63 -9.04
CA TRP A 190 -7.60 2.14 -9.13
C TRP A 190 -6.92 1.86 -10.48
N ASN A 191 -7.17 0.70 -11.08
CA ASN A 191 -6.62 0.30 -12.37
C ASN A 191 -7.22 1.11 -13.53
N VAL A 192 -8.47 1.56 -13.40
CA VAL A 192 -9.07 2.51 -14.36
C VAL A 192 -8.35 3.86 -14.30
N ALA A 193 -8.03 4.34 -13.09
CA ALA A 193 -7.21 5.55 -12.92
C ALA A 193 -5.79 5.35 -13.50
N SER A 194 -5.16 4.18 -13.31
CA SER A 194 -3.89 3.84 -13.96
C SER A 194 -4.01 3.88 -15.49
N GLY A 195 -5.11 3.35 -16.05
CA GLY A 195 -5.42 3.41 -17.47
C GLY A 195 -5.51 4.84 -18.04
N MET A 196 -5.94 5.82 -17.22
CA MET A 196 -5.97 7.22 -17.63
C MET A 196 -4.55 7.79 -17.79
N VAL A 197 -3.62 7.43 -16.91
CA VAL A 197 -2.20 7.81 -17.03
C VAL A 197 -1.57 7.08 -18.20
N ILE A 198 -1.78 5.77 -18.33
CA ILE A 198 -1.24 4.95 -19.42
C ILE A 198 -1.66 5.48 -20.80
N SER A 199 -2.93 5.90 -20.95
CA SER A 199 -3.47 6.41 -22.20
C SER A 199 -3.13 7.88 -22.48
N GLY A 200 -2.46 8.59 -21.56
CA GLY A 200 -2.12 10.00 -21.71
C GLY A 200 -3.31 10.96 -21.51
N LYS A 201 -4.37 10.53 -20.83
CA LYS A 201 -5.49 11.40 -20.42
C LYS A 201 -5.14 12.17 -19.13
N ALA A 202 -4.27 11.60 -18.29
CA ALA A 202 -3.85 12.21 -17.03
C ALA A 202 -2.31 12.23 -16.91
N GLY A 203 -1.79 13.22 -16.18
CA GLY A 203 -0.37 13.39 -15.93
C GLY A 203 0.16 12.48 -14.85
N PHE A 204 -0.54 12.40 -13.71
CA PHE A 204 -0.09 11.70 -12.51
C PHE A 204 -1.13 10.75 -11.95
N GLN A 205 -0.66 9.73 -11.23
CA GLN A 205 -1.43 8.92 -10.27
C GLN A 205 -0.60 8.71 -9.02
N ILE A 206 -1.20 8.94 -7.84
CA ILE A 206 -0.62 8.57 -6.54
C ILE A 206 -1.25 7.25 -6.14
N MET A 207 -0.45 6.18 -6.18
CA MET A 207 -0.90 4.81 -5.93
C MET A 207 0.32 3.94 -5.67
N GLY A 208 0.19 2.92 -4.82
CA GLY A 208 1.28 2.03 -4.52
C GLY A 208 1.92 1.37 -5.74
N ASP A 209 3.06 0.76 -5.52
CA ASP A 209 3.91 0.23 -6.59
C ASP A 209 3.26 -0.91 -7.41
N TRP A 210 2.18 -1.54 -6.90
CA TRP A 210 1.38 -2.50 -7.67
C TRP A 210 0.79 -1.93 -8.97
N ALA A 211 0.61 -0.60 -9.06
CA ALA A 211 0.12 0.02 -10.29
C ALA A 211 1.08 -0.20 -11.48
N LYS A 212 2.36 -0.48 -11.22
CA LYS A 212 3.32 -0.84 -12.27
C LYS A 212 2.85 -2.01 -13.14
N GLY A 213 2.17 -2.98 -12.53
CA GLY A 213 1.63 -4.13 -13.26
C GLY A 213 0.74 -3.73 -14.44
N GLU A 214 -0.09 -2.69 -14.27
CA GLU A 214 -0.96 -2.18 -15.33
C GLU A 214 -0.16 -1.55 -16.49
N PHE A 215 0.91 -0.80 -16.17
CA PHE A 215 1.80 -0.22 -17.19
C PHE A 215 2.53 -1.31 -17.98
N ILE A 216 3.04 -2.33 -17.30
CA ILE A 216 3.74 -3.46 -17.95
C ILE A 216 2.78 -4.27 -18.82
N ASN A 217 1.56 -4.56 -18.34
CA ASN A 217 0.52 -5.24 -19.12
C ASN A 217 0.15 -4.44 -20.39
N ALA A 218 0.20 -3.11 -20.30
CA ALA A 218 0.02 -2.21 -21.45
C ALA A 218 1.30 -2.05 -22.29
N LYS A 219 2.35 -2.83 -22.04
CA LYS A 219 3.65 -2.80 -22.75
C LYS A 219 4.35 -1.43 -22.67
N LYS A 220 4.17 -0.71 -21.57
CA LYS A 220 4.83 0.58 -21.31
C LYS A 220 6.20 0.36 -20.67
N VAL A 221 7.16 1.18 -21.06
CA VAL A 221 8.57 1.08 -20.64
C VAL A 221 8.89 2.17 -19.62
N PRO A 222 9.42 1.80 -18.42
CA PRO A 222 9.86 2.78 -17.43
C PRO A 222 10.94 3.70 -17.97
N GLY A 223 10.84 5.00 -17.66
CA GLY A 223 11.77 6.03 -18.13
C GLY A 223 11.48 6.54 -19.54
N THR A 224 10.80 5.76 -20.38
CA THR A 224 10.43 6.12 -21.76
C THR A 224 8.97 6.55 -21.86
N ASP A 225 8.05 5.70 -21.41
CA ASP A 225 6.61 5.97 -21.48
C ASP A 225 6.08 6.54 -20.17
N PHE A 226 6.61 6.08 -19.04
CA PHE A 226 6.18 6.52 -17.72
C PHE A 226 7.36 6.68 -16.76
N LEU A 227 7.15 7.51 -15.75
CA LEU A 227 8.09 7.75 -14.67
C LEU A 227 7.50 7.26 -13.33
N CYS A 228 8.40 6.87 -12.43
CA CYS A 228 8.07 6.41 -11.09
C CYS A 228 8.92 7.16 -10.05
N MET A 229 8.30 7.60 -8.97
CA MET A 229 9.00 8.26 -7.88
C MET A 229 8.29 8.09 -6.55
N ARG A 230 8.98 8.39 -5.45
CA ARG A 230 8.33 8.54 -4.14
C ARG A 230 7.39 9.73 -4.16
N PHE A 231 6.33 9.67 -3.35
CA PHE A 231 5.48 10.83 -3.12
C PHE A 231 6.35 12.03 -2.70
N PRO A 232 6.18 13.21 -3.30
CA PRO A 232 7.03 14.37 -3.05
C PRO A 232 7.13 14.74 -1.57
N GLY A 233 8.35 14.91 -1.08
CA GLY A 233 8.65 15.14 0.33
C GLY A 233 8.76 13.85 1.19
N THR A 234 8.72 12.65 0.55
CA THR A 234 8.90 11.38 1.28
C THR A 234 10.17 10.62 0.86
N GLN A 235 11.13 11.29 0.24
CA GLN A 235 12.41 10.69 -0.12
C GLN A 235 13.11 10.16 1.13
N GLY A 236 13.59 8.92 1.06
CA GLY A 236 14.20 8.22 2.20
C GLY A 236 13.22 7.67 3.22
N MET A 237 11.91 7.83 3.02
CA MET A 237 10.85 7.25 3.86
C MET A 237 9.97 6.31 3.03
N VAL A 238 9.64 5.15 3.58
CA VAL A 238 8.78 4.16 2.93
C VAL A 238 7.60 3.80 3.83
N SER A 239 6.40 4.06 3.34
CA SER A 239 5.18 3.43 3.85
C SER A 239 4.96 2.13 3.11
N PHE A 240 4.73 1.02 3.84
CA PHE A 240 4.64 -0.30 3.22
C PHE A 240 3.37 -1.06 3.59
N ASN A 241 2.98 -1.97 2.70
CA ASN A 241 2.18 -3.14 3.04
C ASN A 241 2.86 -4.41 2.49
N SER A 242 2.46 -5.55 2.99
CA SER A 242 2.99 -6.85 2.58
C SER A 242 1.85 -7.83 2.36
N ASP A 243 1.75 -8.35 1.15
CA ASP A 243 0.88 -9.48 0.86
C ASP A 243 1.50 -10.73 1.49
N GLN A 244 0.71 -11.47 2.27
CA GLN A 244 1.15 -12.70 2.91
C GLN A 244 0.11 -13.79 2.69
N PHE A 245 0.56 -15.01 2.40
CA PHE A 245 -0.31 -16.16 2.31
C PHE A 245 -0.44 -16.83 3.67
N ALA A 246 -1.59 -16.63 4.32
CA ALA A 246 -1.92 -17.33 5.57
C ALA A 246 -2.61 -18.66 5.25
N MET A 247 -2.19 -19.72 5.96
CA MET A 247 -2.78 -21.04 5.86
C MET A 247 -3.81 -21.22 6.96
N PHE A 248 -5.03 -21.59 6.60
CA PHE A 248 -6.07 -21.86 7.60
C PHE A 248 -5.95 -23.28 8.15
N LYS A 249 -6.39 -23.51 9.38
CA LYS A 249 -6.49 -24.87 9.94
C LYS A 249 -7.53 -25.65 9.16
N VAL A 250 -7.07 -26.69 8.50
CA VAL A 250 -7.85 -27.63 7.71
C VAL A 250 -7.51 -29.07 8.13
N GLY A 251 -8.22 -30.06 7.58
CA GLY A 251 -7.96 -31.47 7.93
C GLY A 251 -6.50 -31.89 7.65
N ALA A 252 -5.99 -32.81 8.44
CA ALA A 252 -4.59 -33.24 8.45
C ALA A 252 -4.03 -33.62 7.07
N GLY A 253 -4.85 -34.18 6.19
CA GLY A 253 -4.45 -34.54 4.82
C GLY A 253 -4.07 -33.38 3.91
N LYS A 254 -4.27 -32.12 4.33
CA LYS A 254 -3.91 -30.93 3.54
C LYS A 254 -2.67 -30.20 4.08
N VAL A 255 -2.16 -30.56 5.25
CA VAL A 255 -1.03 -29.87 5.91
C VAL A 255 0.25 -29.91 5.06
N GLU A 256 0.54 -31.06 4.44
CA GLU A 256 1.71 -31.16 3.56
C GLU A 256 1.61 -30.25 2.34
N ALA A 257 0.42 -30.15 1.73
CA ALA A 257 0.19 -29.27 0.60
C ALA A 257 0.31 -27.77 1.01
N GLN A 258 -0.16 -27.42 2.21
CA GLN A 258 0.02 -26.07 2.77
C GLN A 258 1.50 -25.73 2.98
N ASN A 259 2.27 -26.66 3.55
CA ASN A 259 3.71 -26.46 3.73
C ASN A 259 4.45 -26.32 2.40
N LYS A 260 4.10 -27.11 1.39
CA LYS A 260 4.66 -26.98 0.03
C LYS A 260 4.29 -25.65 -0.61
N MET A 261 3.05 -25.18 -0.44
CA MET A 261 2.64 -23.85 -0.93
C MET A 261 3.41 -22.75 -0.21
N ALA A 262 3.55 -22.82 1.11
CA ALA A 262 4.28 -21.81 1.88
C ALA A 262 5.77 -21.79 1.48
N SER A 263 6.40 -22.95 1.28
CA SER A 263 7.76 -23.08 0.75
C SER A 263 7.89 -22.47 -0.65
N ALA A 264 6.95 -22.75 -1.55
CA ALA A 264 6.95 -22.19 -2.90
C ALA A 264 6.79 -20.66 -2.90
N VAL A 265 5.93 -20.11 -2.04
CA VAL A 265 5.77 -18.64 -1.87
C VAL A 265 7.06 -17.98 -1.40
N MET A 266 7.81 -18.67 -0.55
CA MET A 266 9.07 -18.19 0.01
C MET A 266 10.31 -18.54 -0.84
N ASP A 267 10.14 -19.24 -1.94
CA ASP A 267 11.24 -19.55 -2.86
C ASP A 267 11.78 -18.26 -3.52
N PRO A 268 13.12 -18.02 -3.52
CA PRO A 268 13.71 -16.80 -4.10
C PRO A 268 13.39 -16.60 -5.58
N ALA A 269 13.36 -17.67 -6.38
CA ALA A 269 13.05 -17.57 -7.81
C ALA A 269 11.58 -17.26 -8.03
N PHE A 270 10.68 -17.84 -7.23
CA PHE A 270 9.27 -17.49 -7.24
C PHE A 270 9.05 -16.02 -6.86
N GLN A 271 9.69 -15.54 -5.77
CA GLN A 271 9.55 -14.15 -5.35
C GLN A 271 10.10 -13.17 -6.39
N SER A 272 11.20 -13.50 -7.05
CA SER A 272 11.71 -12.71 -8.17
C SER A 272 10.68 -12.63 -9.31
N ALA A 273 10.23 -13.76 -9.83
CA ALA A 273 9.29 -13.82 -10.95
C ALA A 273 7.95 -13.15 -10.62
N PHE A 274 7.41 -13.40 -9.43
CA PHE A 274 6.15 -12.81 -8.97
C PHE A 274 6.24 -11.28 -8.86
N ASN A 275 7.29 -10.76 -8.21
CA ASN A 275 7.39 -9.34 -7.91
C ASN A 275 7.76 -8.48 -9.13
N VAL A 276 8.46 -9.03 -10.11
CA VAL A 276 8.67 -8.37 -11.41
C VAL A 276 7.34 -8.03 -12.07
N VAL A 277 6.40 -8.98 -12.08
CA VAL A 277 5.06 -8.80 -12.68
C VAL A 277 4.15 -7.96 -11.78
N LYS A 278 4.16 -8.24 -10.47
CA LYS A 278 3.31 -7.56 -9.48
C LYS A 278 3.66 -6.08 -9.29
N GLY A 279 4.94 -5.70 -9.52
CA GLY A 279 5.42 -4.34 -9.34
C GLY A 279 6.01 -4.04 -7.97
N SER A 280 6.02 -4.99 -7.07
CA SER A 280 6.50 -4.89 -5.68
C SER A 280 7.96 -5.33 -5.53
N ALA A 281 8.51 -5.17 -4.33
CA ALA A 281 9.77 -5.79 -3.92
C ALA A 281 9.54 -7.18 -3.32
N PRO A 282 10.49 -8.13 -3.43
CA PRO A 282 10.44 -9.38 -2.69
C PRO A 282 10.37 -9.16 -1.19
N ALA A 283 9.66 -10.05 -0.46
CA ALA A 283 9.66 -10.06 1.00
C ALA A 283 10.99 -10.52 1.59
N ARG A 284 11.74 -11.33 0.84
CA ARG A 284 13.07 -11.80 1.21
C ARG A 284 14.13 -10.77 0.84
N THR A 285 15.14 -10.64 1.70
CA THR A 285 16.26 -9.70 1.50
C THR A 285 17.39 -10.26 0.63
N ASP A 286 17.36 -11.57 0.33
CA ASP A 286 18.39 -12.29 -0.42
C ASP A 286 18.02 -12.54 -1.90
N VAL A 287 16.94 -11.94 -2.39
CA VAL A 287 16.57 -12.01 -3.82
C VAL A 287 17.33 -10.93 -4.59
N PRO A 288 18.10 -11.31 -5.63
CA PRO A 288 18.85 -10.33 -6.43
C PRO A 288 17.92 -9.45 -7.27
N ASP A 289 18.35 -8.21 -7.52
CA ASP A 289 17.57 -7.23 -8.28
C ASP A 289 17.76 -7.29 -9.81
N THR A 290 18.53 -8.24 -10.30
CA THR A 290 18.96 -8.33 -11.71
C THR A 290 17.80 -8.45 -12.70
N ALA A 291 16.68 -9.07 -12.30
CA ALA A 291 15.49 -9.23 -13.12
C ALA A 291 14.56 -7.99 -13.12
N PHE A 292 14.81 -7.03 -12.22
CA PHE A 292 13.92 -5.88 -12.02
C PHE A 292 14.30 -4.70 -12.93
N ASP A 293 13.30 -3.97 -13.38
CA ASP A 293 13.47 -2.70 -14.10
C ASP A 293 13.92 -1.55 -13.16
N ALA A 294 14.14 -0.38 -13.71
CA ALA A 294 14.61 0.79 -12.96
C ALA A 294 13.68 1.15 -11.77
N CYS A 295 12.36 1.05 -11.94
CA CYS A 295 11.39 1.31 -10.87
C CYS A 295 11.46 0.24 -9.76
N GLY A 296 11.57 -1.03 -10.14
CA GLY A 296 11.71 -2.14 -9.19
C GLY A 296 13.02 -2.07 -8.42
N LYS A 297 14.14 -1.81 -9.10
CA LYS A 297 15.45 -1.61 -8.45
C LYS A 297 15.43 -0.44 -7.48
N LYS A 298 14.79 0.69 -7.88
CA LYS A 298 14.59 1.82 -6.98
C LYS A 298 13.77 1.43 -5.75
N ALA A 299 12.67 0.70 -5.91
CA ALA A 299 11.83 0.26 -4.80
C ALA A 299 12.60 -0.63 -3.82
N MET A 300 13.35 -1.61 -4.33
CA MET A 300 14.19 -2.51 -3.50
C MET A 300 15.28 -1.73 -2.75
N LYS A 301 15.97 -0.81 -3.42
CA LYS A 301 17.00 0.05 -2.81
C LYS A 301 16.41 0.94 -1.72
N ASP A 302 15.33 1.66 -2.03
CA ASP A 302 14.67 2.56 -1.07
C ASP A 302 14.18 1.79 0.17
N LEU A 303 13.66 0.58 -0.02
CA LEU A 303 13.21 -0.30 1.05
C LEU A 303 14.36 -0.73 1.97
N ALA A 304 15.47 -1.16 1.39
CA ALA A 304 16.67 -1.56 2.14
C ALA A 304 17.23 -0.38 2.96
N GLU A 305 17.32 0.80 2.34
CA GLU A 305 17.78 2.01 3.01
C GLU A 305 16.83 2.43 4.14
N ALA A 306 15.51 2.43 3.91
CA ALA A 306 14.51 2.79 4.90
C ALA A 306 14.51 1.82 6.09
N ASN A 307 14.70 0.52 5.84
CA ASN A 307 14.83 -0.48 6.88
C ASN A 307 16.07 -0.21 7.77
N THR A 308 17.21 0.10 7.15
CA THR A 308 18.46 0.41 7.87
C THR A 308 18.37 1.72 8.67
N LYS A 309 17.71 2.74 8.11
CA LYS A 309 17.59 4.07 8.71
C LYS A 309 16.40 4.21 9.66
N ASN A 310 15.62 3.14 9.90
CA ASN A 310 14.38 3.14 10.71
C ASN A 310 13.32 4.13 10.17
N THR A 311 13.28 4.32 8.85
CA THR A 311 12.31 5.17 8.14
C THR A 311 11.30 4.35 7.34
N LEU A 312 11.17 3.06 7.66
CA LEU A 312 10.17 2.13 7.15
C LEU A 312 8.99 2.06 8.13
N VAL A 313 7.78 2.35 7.66
CA VAL A 313 6.55 2.32 8.48
C VAL A 313 5.45 1.53 7.80
N GLY A 314 4.64 0.83 8.60
CA GLY A 314 3.43 0.18 8.11
C GLY A 314 2.39 1.20 7.65
N SER A 315 1.76 0.94 6.50
CA SER A 315 0.68 1.78 5.97
C SER A 315 -0.57 1.69 6.86
N MET A 316 -1.12 2.84 7.26
CA MET A 316 -2.40 2.93 7.93
C MET A 316 -3.52 2.44 6.99
N ALA A 317 -3.48 2.88 5.74
CA ALA A 317 -4.45 2.52 4.72
C ALA A 317 -4.51 1.02 4.42
N HIS A 318 -3.44 0.27 4.68
CA HIS A 318 -3.39 -1.16 4.37
C HIS A 318 -3.31 -2.06 5.62
N GLY A 319 -3.71 -1.53 6.79
CA GLY A 319 -3.80 -2.32 8.02
C GLY A 319 -2.45 -2.80 8.56
N HIS A 320 -1.36 -2.05 8.31
CA HIS A 320 -0.03 -2.32 8.87
C HIS A 320 0.36 -1.31 9.97
N ALA A 321 -0.46 -0.29 10.24
CA ALA A 321 -0.27 0.64 11.35
C ALA A 321 -1.32 0.46 12.44
N VAL A 322 -2.58 0.20 12.07
CA VAL A 322 -3.72 0.08 12.98
C VAL A 322 -4.61 -1.11 12.64
N PRO A 323 -5.35 -1.67 13.63
CA PRO A 323 -6.35 -2.71 13.40
C PRO A 323 -7.50 -2.26 12.50
N ALA A 324 -8.25 -3.21 11.97
CA ALA A 324 -9.33 -2.97 11.00
C ALA A 324 -10.41 -2.00 11.51
N SER A 325 -10.78 -2.03 12.81
CA SER A 325 -11.77 -1.12 13.38
C SER A 325 -11.35 0.35 13.24
N ILE A 326 -10.14 0.67 13.68
CA ILE A 326 -9.57 2.03 13.61
C ILE A 326 -9.31 2.43 12.15
N LYS A 327 -8.75 1.53 11.34
CA LYS A 327 -8.54 1.76 9.91
C LYS A 327 -9.83 2.19 9.22
N ASN A 328 -10.92 1.45 9.43
CA ASN A 328 -12.20 1.75 8.79
C ASN A 328 -12.82 3.06 9.29
N ALA A 329 -12.64 3.39 10.57
CA ALA A 329 -13.06 4.68 11.11
C ALA A 329 -12.26 5.84 10.50
N PHE A 330 -10.95 5.67 10.30
CA PHE A 330 -10.12 6.64 9.58
C PHE A 330 -10.52 6.77 8.10
N TYR A 331 -10.84 5.66 7.43
CA TYR A 331 -11.35 5.68 6.06
C TYR A 331 -12.60 6.55 5.92
N ASP A 332 -13.57 6.41 6.84
CA ASP A 332 -14.79 7.21 6.81
C ASP A 332 -14.48 8.71 6.88
N VAL A 333 -13.65 9.13 7.84
CA VAL A 333 -13.27 10.55 8.00
C VAL A 333 -12.54 11.07 6.75
N ILE A 334 -11.54 10.33 6.27
CA ILE A 334 -10.72 10.74 5.12
C ILE A 334 -11.59 10.85 3.86
N THR A 335 -12.44 9.88 3.59
CA THR A 335 -13.29 9.86 2.40
C THR A 335 -14.35 10.97 2.43
N ARG A 336 -14.99 11.21 3.58
CA ARG A 336 -15.95 12.32 3.73
C ARG A 336 -15.27 13.68 3.53
N HIS A 337 -14.05 13.84 4.06
CA HIS A 337 -13.27 15.04 3.83
C HIS A 337 -12.89 15.19 2.36
N PHE A 338 -12.37 14.13 1.72
CA PHE A 338 -11.98 14.20 0.30
C PHE A 338 -13.15 14.50 -0.62
N ASN A 339 -14.35 14.04 -0.27
CA ASN A 339 -15.59 14.34 -0.99
C ASN A 339 -16.21 15.70 -0.61
N GLY A 340 -15.58 16.49 0.27
CA GLY A 340 -16.06 17.82 0.67
C GLY A 340 -17.29 17.80 1.59
N GLN A 341 -17.59 16.68 2.24
CA GLN A 341 -18.72 16.54 3.17
C GLN A 341 -18.41 17.12 4.56
N ILE A 342 -17.13 17.14 4.91
CA ILE A 342 -16.62 17.78 6.14
C ILE A 342 -15.39 18.62 5.79
N ASP A 343 -15.16 19.70 6.54
CA ASP A 343 -13.96 20.52 6.40
C ASP A 343 -12.74 19.92 7.13
N SER A 344 -11.56 20.50 6.92
CA SER A 344 -10.32 19.99 7.50
C SER A 344 -10.30 20.04 9.03
N LYS A 345 -10.97 21.02 9.68
CA LYS A 345 -11.04 21.13 11.14
C LYS A 345 -11.94 20.03 11.73
N ALA A 346 -13.10 19.81 11.10
CA ALA A 346 -13.98 18.73 11.47
C ALA A 346 -13.29 17.35 11.28
N ALA A 347 -12.58 17.15 10.18
CA ALA A 347 -11.82 15.94 9.92
C ALA A 347 -10.78 15.65 11.01
N VAL A 348 -10.00 16.66 11.43
CA VAL A 348 -9.04 16.53 12.54
C VAL A 348 -9.74 16.09 13.84
N LYS A 349 -10.85 16.74 14.20
CA LYS A 349 -11.61 16.38 15.41
C LYS A 349 -12.12 14.94 15.36
N GLU A 350 -12.62 14.52 14.20
CA GLU A 350 -13.14 13.16 14.03
C GLU A 350 -12.04 12.11 13.97
N MET A 351 -10.84 12.41 13.43
CA MET A 351 -9.67 11.52 13.50
C MET A 351 -9.27 11.21 14.95
N VAL A 352 -9.29 12.23 15.83
CA VAL A 352 -9.00 12.03 17.27
C VAL A 352 -10.02 11.10 17.92
N ALA A 353 -11.30 11.24 17.56
CA ALA A 353 -12.36 10.38 18.07
C ALA A 353 -12.22 8.93 17.56
N ALA A 354 -11.94 8.77 16.26
CA ALA A 354 -11.79 7.49 15.60
C ALA A 354 -10.60 6.66 16.12
N ALA A 355 -9.55 7.28 16.65
CA ALA A 355 -8.42 6.57 17.26
C ALA A 355 -8.75 5.82 18.56
N GLY A 356 -9.91 6.09 19.15
CA GLY A 356 -10.40 5.43 20.37
C GLY A 356 -11.41 4.32 20.11
N SER A 357 -11.68 3.99 18.85
CA SER A 357 -12.71 3.02 18.43
C SER A 357 -12.28 1.56 18.61
#